data_a6e3379434afbd0d06641d94b350152b
#
_entry.id   a6e3379434afbd0d06641d94b350152b
#
_cell.length_a   1.000
_cell.length_b   1.000
_cell.length_c   1.000
_cell.angle_alpha   90.00
_cell.angle_beta   90.00
_cell.angle_gamma   90.00
#
_symmetry.space_group_name_H-M   'P 1'
#
loop_
_entity.id
_entity.type
_entity.pdbx_description
1 polymer ?
#
loop_
_entity_poly.entity_id
_entity_poly.type
_entity_poly.pdbx_seq_one_letter_code
_entity_poly.pdbx_strand_id
1 'polypeptide(L)'
;MAKTPKKRNKKYQPKRIQYVPRFVASRIEASADTQKELHSEIQTLMLRLHLGSSTSDDFEAVGEYLLMGGFASTKFQNDKEIELCIANGLDALFEVEANKNLEPEEKESLLTEIDTALDLTFELSCKVSLLDFRVFNQVLLTTGEERLDTLRQQHWRARDSV
;
A
#
# COMPACT_ATOMS: atom_id res chain seq x y z
N MET A 1 63.24 -3.26 16.48
CA MET A 1 62.39 -3.76 15.38
C MET A 1 60.97 -3.27 15.63
N ALA A 2 60.51 -2.33 14.85
CA ALA A 2 59.15 -1.77 14.98
C ALA A 2 58.13 -2.72 14.30
N LYS A 3 57.13 -3.18 15.06
CA LYS A 3 56.06 -3.99 14.53
C LYS A 3 55.11 -3.13 13.70
N THR A 4 55.02 -3.37 12.39
CA THR A 4 54.04 -2.78 11.48
C THR A 4 52.61 -3.09 11.95
N PRO A 5 51.74 -2.08 12.08
CA PRO A 5 50.36 -2.33 12.48
C PRO A 5 49.60 -3.11 11.39
N LYS A 6 49.03 -4.26 11.76
CA LYS A 6 48.15 -5.05 10.90
C LYS A 6 46.98 -4.18 10.44
N LYS A 7 46.87 -3.96 9.12
CA LYS A 7 45.66 -3.35 8.50
C LYS A 7 44.43 -4.16 8.92
N ARG A 8 43.53 -3.56 9.69
CA ARG A 8 42.20 -4.13 9.96
C ARG A 8 41.49 -4.33 8.63
N ASN A 9 41.20 -5.58 8.29
CA ASN A 9 40.30 -5.89 7.18
C ASN A 9 38.97 -5.17 7.45
N LYS A 10 38.58 -4.23 6.57
CA LYS A 10 37.22 -3.68 6.57
C LYS A 10 36.26 -4.87 6.48
N LYS A 11 35.53 -5.17 7.56
CA LYS A 11 34.47 -6.16 7.51
C LYS A 11 33.59 -5.82 6.31
N TYR A 12 33.47 -6.76 5.40
CA TYR A 12 32.51 -6.69 4.29
C TYR A 12 31.13 -6.44 4.88
N GLN A 13 30.62 -5.22 4.73
CA GLN A 13 29.23 -4.95 4.97
C GLN A 13 28.49 -5.30 3.68
N PRO A 14 27.64 -6.33 3.69
CA PRO A 14 26.84 -6.62 2.51
C PRO A 14 26.08 -5.35 2.15
N LYS A 15 26.21 -4.90 0.90
CA LYS A 15 25.36 -3.83 0.37
C LYS A 15 23.91 -4.25 0.65
N ARG A 16 23.25 -3.59 1.57
CA ARG A 16 21.82 -3.78 1.77
C ARG A 16 21.18 -3.43 0.43
N ILE A 17 20.70 -4.44 -0.26
CA ILE A 17 19.88 -4.24 -1.43
C ILE A 17 18.61 -3.58 -0.88
N GLN A 18 18.52 -2.28 -1.03
CA GLN A 18 17.31 -1.55 -0.73
C GLN A 18 16.35 -1.82 -1.88
N TYR A 19 15.56 -2.85 -1.74
CA TYR A 19 14.39 -3.01 -2.58
C TYR A 19 13.31 -2.07 -2.03
N VAL A 20 12.75 -1.30 -2.92
CA VAL A 20 11.72 -0.34 -2.58
C VAL A 20 10.67 -0.41 -3.70
N PRO A 21 9.34 -0.51 -3.46
CA PRO A 21 8.31 -0.55 -4.48
C PRO A 21 8.52 0.58 -5.47
N ARG A 22 8.27 0.34 -6.74
CA ARG A 22 8.49 1.35 -7.79
C ARG A 22 7.85 2.69 -7.45
N PHE A 23 6.76 2.67 -6.71
CA PHE A 23 6.03 3.85 -6.29
C PHE A 23 6.48 4.40 -4.91
N VAL A 24 6.75 3.54 -3.94
CA VAL A 24 7.15 3.93 -2.57
C VAL A 24 8.66 4.02 -2.44
N ALA A 25 9.39 3.43 -3.40
CA ALA A 25 10.82 3.17 -3.42
C ALA A 25 11.72 4.35 -3.18
N SER A 26 11.40 5.49 -3.73
CA SER A 26 12.31 6.63 -3.68
C SER A 26 12.25 7.42 -2.37
N ARG A 27 11.36 7.08 -1.42
CA ARG A 27 10.97 7.98 -0.36
C ARG A 27 10.93 7.43 1.06
N ILE A 28 11.33 6.18 1.31
CA ILE A 28 11.31 5.60 2.66
C ILE A 28 12.64 5.82 3.39
N GLU A 29 13.09 7.03 3.47
CA GLU A 29 13.88 7.49 4.60
C GLU A 29 12.97 8.20 5.59
N ALA A 30 12.09 7.42 6.14
CA ALA A 30 10.96 7.69 6.97
C ALA A 30 11.14 8.78 8.01
N SER A 31 10.78 9.96 7.62
CA SER A 31 10.26 10.97 8.55
C SER A 31 8.71 10.97 8.46
N ALA A 32 8.04 11.53 9.46
CA ALA A 32 6.58 11.75 9.39
C ALA A 32 6.18 12.54 8.13
N ASP A 33 7.09 13.32 7.58
CA ASP A 33 6.91 14.10 6.35
C ASP A 33 6.81 13.19 5.13
N THR A 34 7.58 12.11 5.05
CA THR A 34 7.50 11.15 3.93
C THR A 34 6.16 10.43 3.87
N GLN A 35 5.57 10.11 5.02
CA GLN A 35 4.24 9.49 5.07
C GLN A 35 3.16 10.46 4.61
N LYS A 36 3.27 11.74 4.96
CA LYS A 36 2.36 12.80 4.50
C LYS A 36 2.48 13.04 3.00
N GLU A 37 3.70 13.03 2.46
CA GLU A 37 3.94 13.16 1.02
C GLU A 37 3.32 12.00 0.25
N LEU A 38 3.54 10.75 0.71
CA LEU A 38 2.94 9.57 0.11
C LEU A 38 1.41 9.64 0.14
N HIS A 39 0.83 9.99 1.28
CA HIS A 39 -0.62 10.15 1.39
C HIS A 39 -1.14 11.23 0.43
N SER A 40 -0.47 12.36 0.32
CA SER A 40 -0.83 13.42 -0.64
C SER A 40 -0.78 12.95 -2.10
N GLU A 41 0.18 12.09 -2.44
CA GLU A 41 0.23 11.49 -3.79
C GLU A 41 -0.93 10.54 -4.02
N ILE A 42 -1.26 9.70 -3.05
CA ILE A 42 -2.42 8.81 -3.12
C ILE A 42 -3.71 9.61 -3.25
N GLN A 43 -3.88 10.69 -2.52
CA GLN A 43 -5.04 11.60 -2.67
C GLN A 43 -5.11 12.20 -4.08
N THR A 44 -3.97 12.47 -4.71
CA THR A 44 -3.94 12.93 -6.10
C THR A 44 -4.41 11.84 -7.07
N LEU A 45 -4.04 10.58 -6.82
CA LEU A 45 -4.55 9.43 -7.60
C LEU A 45 -6.06 9.26 -7.41
N MET A 46 -6.56 9.39 -6.17
CA MET A 46 -7.99 9.36 -5.88
C MET A 46 -8.75 10.45 -6.65
N LEU A 47 -8.22 11.65 -6.74
CA LEU A 47 -8.83 12.71 -7.55
C LEU A 47 -8.98 12.28 -9.03
N ARG A 48 -8.01 11.54 -9.59
CA ARG A 48 -8.12 10.99 -10.95
C ARG A 48 -9.20 9.92 -11.04
N LEU A 49 -9.38 9.09 -10.01
CA LEU A 49 -10.47 8.11 -9.96
C LEU A 49 -11.84 8.81 -9.97
N HIS A 50 -12.01 9.85 -9.15
CA HIS A 50 -13.23 10.67 -9.13
C HIS A 50 -13.53 11.29 -10.50
N LEU A 51 -12.50 11.81 -11.16
CA LEU A 51 -12.64 12.45 -12.49
C LEU A 51 -12.78 11.44 -13.64
N GLY A 52 -12.62 10.14 -13.38
CA GLY A 52 -12.66 9.10 -14.41
C GLY A 52 -11.48 9.13 -15.38
N SER A 53 -10.36 9.73 -14.97
CA SER A 53 -9.11 9.84 -15.75
C SER A 53 -7.98 8.93 -15.24
N SER A 54 -8.31 7.96 -14.38
CA SER A 54 -7.37 7.00 -13.82
C SER A 54 -6.86 6.00 -14.86
N THR A 55 -5.61 5.59 -14.69
CA THR A 55 -4.94 4.53 -15.45
C THR A 55 -4.91 3.23 -14.62
N SER A 56 -4.53 2.10 -15.25
CA SER A 56 -4.30 0.84 -14.54
C SER A 56 -3.24 0.99 -13.43
N ASP A 57 -2.18 1.73 -13.72
CA ASP A 57 -1.10 1.99 -12.74
C ASP A 57 -1.60 2.79 -11.52
N ASP A 58 -2.58 3.69 -11.72
CA ASP A 58 -3.20 4.44 -10.61
C ASP A 58 -3.99 3.51 -9.69
N PHE A 59 -4.77 2.55 -10.26
CA PHE A 59 -5.48 1.53 -9.49
C PHE A 59 -4.53 0.62 -8.72
N GLU A 60 -3.43 0.20 -9.35
CA GLU A 60 -2.41 -0.63 -8.72
C GLU A 60 -1.76 0.08 -7.55
N ALA A 61 -1.37 1.35 -7.71
CA ALA A 61 -0.75 2.15 -6.66
C ALA A 61 -1.69 2.37 -5.46
N VAL A 62 -2.97 2.66 -5.69
CA VAL A 62 -3.98 2.78 -4.64
C VAL A 62 -4.19 1.44 -3.93
N GLY A 63 -4.27 0.34 -4.69
CA GLY A 63 -4.43 -1.02 -4.15
C GLY A 63 -3.24 -1.43 -3.27
N GLU A 64 -2.01 -1.18 -3.70
CA GLU A 64 -0.80 -1.45 -2.91
C GLU A 64 -0.77 -0.64 -1.61
N TYR A 65 -1.22 0.62 -1.65
CA TYR A 65 -1.32 1.43 -0.44
C TYR A 65 -2.37 0.87 0.53
N LEU A 66 -3.52 0.42 0.05
CA LEU A 66 -4.52 -0.26 0.88
C LEU A 66 -4.00 -1.59 1.47
N LEU A 67 -3.23 -2.37 0.71
CA LEU A 67 -2.56 -3.56 1.22
C LEU A 67 -1.59 -3.22 2.38
N MET A 68 -0.89 -2.10 2.30
CA MET A 68 -0.06 -1.62 3.41
C MET A 68 -0.89 -1.36 4.66
N GLY A 69 -2.08 -0.76 4.51
CA GLY A 69 -3.05 -0.62 5.60
C GLY A 69 -3.47 -1.95 6.21
N GLY A 70 -3.72 -2.95 5.36
CA GLY A 70 -4.02 -4.31 5.79
C GLY A 70 -2.89 -4.93 6.62
N PHE A 71 -1.63 -4.77 6.21
CA PHE A 71 -0.49 -5.24 7.02
C PHE A 71 -0.34 -4.45 8.32
N ALA A 72 -0.52 -3.13 8.28
CA ALA A 72 -0.44 -2.30 9.47
C ALA A 72 -1.52 -2.69 10.49
N SER A 73 -2.73 -3.01 10.04
CA SER A 73 -3.84 -3.41 10.91
C SER A 73 -3.53 -4.67 11.73
N THR A 74 -2.71 -5.59 11.19
CA THR A 74 -2.30 -6.80 11.92
C THR A 74 -1.51 -6.51 13.20
N LYS A 75 -0.95 -5.30 13.33
CA LYS A 75 -0.23 -4.86 14.54
C LYS A 75 -1.15 -4.32 15.63
N PHE A 76 -2.38 -3.99 15.29
CA PHE A 76 -3.41 -3.52 16.20
C PHE A 76 -4.36 -4.68 16.50
N GLN A 77 -4.02 -5.48 17.52
CA GLN A 77 -4.74 -6.71 17.87
C GLN A 77 -6.24 -6.46 18.08
N ASN A 78 -7.06 -7.27 17.40
CA ASN A 78 -8.51 -7.40 17.55
C ASN A 78 -9.42 -6.31 16.97
N ASP A 79 -8.94 -5.46 16.09
CA ASP A 79 -9.83 -4.51 15.42
C ASP A 79 -10.31 -5.06 14.06
N LYS A 80 -11.32 -5.96 14.14
CA LYS A 80 -11.96 -6.52 12.94
C LYS A 80 -12.66 -5.46 12.09
N GLU A 81 -13.08 -4.34 12.69
CA GLU A 81 -13.71 -3.24 11.97
C GLU A 81 -12.71 -2.54 11.05
N ILE A 82 -11.48 -2.37 11.52
CA ILE A 82 -10.38 -1.82 10.70
C ILE A 82 -10.08 -2.73 9.52
N GLU A 83 -9.88 -4.03 9.77
CA GLU A 83 -9.61 -5.00 8.70
C GLU A 83 -10.73 -5.03 7.68
N LEU A 84 -11.98 -5.00 8.13
CA LEU A 84 -13.16 -4.98 7.26
C LEU A 84 -13.23 -3.69 6.43
N CYS A 85 -12.96 -2.55 7.02
CA CYS A 85 -12.96 -1.27 6.32
C CYS A 85 -11.94 -1.25 5.17
N ILE A 86 -10.73 -1.75 5.42
CA ILE A 86 -9.69 -1.83 4.38
C ILE A 86 -10.05 -2.85 3.30
N ALA A 87 -10.62 -4.00 3.69
CA ALA A 87 -11.08 -5.00 2.73
C ALA A 87 -12.21 -4.46 1.84
N ASN A 88 -13.19 -3.76 2.41
CA ASN A 88 -14.25 -3.11 1.65
C ASN A 88 -13.69 -2.06 0.67
N GLY A 89 -12.70 -1.28 1.09
CA GLY A 89 -12.01 -0.32 0.22
C GLY A 89 -11.31 -0.99 -0.97
N LEU A 90 -10.69 -2.16 -0.77
CA LEU A 90 -10.09 -2.95 -1.85
C LEU A 90 -11.17 -3.51 -2.78
N ASP A 91 -12.25 -4.07 -2.25
CA ASP A 91 -13.36 -4.59 -3.05
C ASP A 91 -14.01 -3.48 -3.88
N ALA A 92 -14.23 -2.31 -3.29
CA ALA A 92 -14.72 -1.13 -3.98
C ALA A 92 -13.78 -0.67 -5.12
N LEU A 93 -12.45 -0.73 -4.88
CA LEU A 93 -11.44 -0.38 -5.89
C LEU A 93 -11.53 -1.32 -7.09
N PHE A 94 -11.63 -2.63 -6.86
CA PHE A 94 -11.77 -3.62 -7.94
C PHE A 94 -13.07 -3.45 -8.72
N GLU A 95 -14.15 -3.07 -8.05
CA GLU A 95 -15.43 -2.80 -8.70
C GLU A 95 -15.35 -1.58 -9.61
N VAL A 96 -14.75 -0.48 -9.14
CA VAL A 96 -14.56 0.75 -9.95
C VAL A 96 -13.62 0.49 -11.12
N GLU A 97 -12.57 -0.31 -10.93
CA GLU A 97 -11.61 -0.66 -12.00
C GLU A 97 -12.29 -1.43 -13.15
N ALA A 98 -13.10 -2.42 -12.80
CA ALA A 98 -13.67 -3.32 -13.79
C ALA A 98 -14.95 -2.80 -14.45
N ASN A 99 -15.74 -2.02 -13.73
CA ASN A 99 -17.05 -1.58 -14.22
C ASN A 99 -17.03 -0.10 -14.64
N LYS A 100 -16.78 0.12 -15.92
CA LYS A 100 -16.74 1.49 -16.50
C LYS A 100 -18.12 2.15 -16.63
N ASN A 101 -19.19 1.40 -16.44
CA ASN A 101 -20.57 1.85 -16.63
C ASN A 101 -21.37 1.91 -15.31
N LEU A 102 -20.68 2.12 -14.18
CA LEU A 102 -21.32 2.32 -12.88
C LEU A 102 -22.26 3.55 -12.94
N GLU A 103 -23.42 3.42 -12.34
CA GLU A 103 -24.29 4.56 -12.11
C GLU A 103 -23.58 5.60 -11.21
N PRO A 104 -23.81 6.90 -11.43
CA PRO A 104 -23.08 7.94 -10.69
C PRO A 104 -23.15 7.81 -9.18
N GLU A 105 -24.33 7.47 -8.65
CA GLU A 105 -24.55 7.30 -7.20
C GLU A 105 -23.80 6.08 -6.65
N GLU A 106 -23.81 4.98 -7.38
CA GLU A 106 -23.07 3.77 -7.02
C GLU A 106 -21.56 4.01 -7.03
N LYS A 107 -21.08 4.66 -8.09
CA LYS A 107 -19.66 5.03 -8.21
C LYS A 107 -19.21 5.93 -7.05
N GLU A 108 -20.02 6.93 -6.68
CA GLU A 108 -19.68 7.84 -5.58
C GLU A 108 -19.66 7.11 -4.24
N SER A 109 -20.57 6.15 -4.01
CA SER A 109 -20.55 5.30 -2.82
C SER A 109 -19.26 4.48 -2.73
N LEU A 110 -18.85 3.82 -3.82
CA LEU A 110 -17.61 3.03 -3.87
C LEU A 110 -16.37 3.90 -3.66
N LEU A 111 -16.32 5.08 -4.27
CA LEU A 111 -15.20 6.01 -4.08
C LEU A 111 -15.12 6.51 -2.63
N THR A 112 -16.24 6.69 -1.95
CA THR A 112 -16.29 7.06 -0.53
C THR A 112 -15.74 5.94 0.37
N GLU A 113 -16.02 4.68 0.03
CA GLU A 113 -15.46 3.53 0.74
C GLU A 113 -13.93 3.45 0.58
N ILE A 114 -13.44 3.70 -0.64
CA ILE A 114 -12.00 3.75 -0.93
C ILE A 114 -11.34 4.90 -0.13
N ASP A 115 -11.90 6.11 -0.17
CA ASP A 115 -11.37 7.26 0.57
C ASP A 115 -11.30 6.98 2.07
N THR A 116 -12.34 6.39 2.65
CA THR A 116 -12.38 6.02 4.07
C THR A 116 -11.28 5.01 4.42
N ALA A 117 -11.07 4.02 3.57
CA ALA A 117 -10.03 3.01 3.77
C ALA A 117 -8.60 3.61 3.62
N LEU A 118 -8.42 4.59 2.72
CA LEU A 118 -7.15 5.29 2.55
C LEU A 118 -6.80 6.17 3.75
N ASP A 119 -7.76 6.91 4.28
CA ASP A 119 -7.56 7.73 5.47
C ASP A 119 -7.18 6.86 6.68
N LEU A 120 -7.88 5.74 6.85
CA LEU A 120 -7.56 4.75 7.88
C LEU A 120 -6.16 4.15 7.68
N THR A 121 -5.79 3.82 6.44
CA THR A 121 -4.44 3.34 6.10
C THR A 121 -3.37 4.35 6.49
N PHE A 122 -3.60 5.63 6.23
CA PHE A 122 -2.69 6.69 6.63
C PHE A 122 -2.54 6.76 8.15
N GLU A 123 -3.65 6.77 8.90
CA GLU A 123 -3.60 6.78 10.36
C GLU A 123 -2.84 5.58 10.93
N LEU A 124 -3.06 4.38 10.39
CA LEU A 124 -2.35 3.18 10.81
C LEU A 124 -0.86 3.25 10.50
N SER A 125 -0.50 3.73 9.31
CA SER A 125 0.90 3.88 8.90
C SER A 125 1.67 4.84 9.81
N CYS A 126 1.01 5.85 10.34
CA CYS A 126 1.59 6.79 11.32
C CYS A 126 1.79 6.18 12.70
N LYS A 127 1.05 5.13 13.05
CA LYS A 127 1.10 4.46 14.37
C LYS A 127 2.07 3.29 14.43
N VAL A 128 2.43 2.69 13.28
CA VAL A 128 3.39 1.58 13.26
C VAL A 128 4.82 2.07 13.38
N SER A 129 5.71 1.20 13.87
CA SER A 129 7.14 1.52 13.94
C SER A 129 7.74 1.64 12.54
N LEU A 130 8.83 2.42 12.42
CA LEU A 130 9.59 2.52 11.17
C LEU A 130 10.08 1.16 10.68
N LEU A 131 10.43 0.27 11.59
CA LEU A 131 10.87 -1.09 11.26
C LEU A 131 9.74 -1.90 10.64
N ASP A 132 8.55 -1.87 11.24
CA ASP A 132 7.37 -2.55 10.71
C ASP A 132 6.99 -1.99 9.34
N PHE A 133 7.00 -0.68 9.19
CA PHE A 133 6.74 -0.04 7.92
C PHE A 133 7.70 -0.51 6.81
N ARG A 134 8.99 -0.63 7.11
CA ARG A 134 10.00 -1.17 6.19
C ARG A 134 9.74 -2.64 5.84
N VAL A 135 9.31 -3.44 6.80
CA VAL A 135 8.96 -4.84 6.57
C VAL A 135 7.74 -4.94 5.65
N PHE A 136 6.70 -4.15 5.90
CA PHE A 136 5.50 -4.12 5.04
C PHE A 136 5.84 -3.75 3.61
N ASN A 137 6.66 -2.72 3.44
CA ASN A 137 7.13 -2.34 2.11
C ASN A 137 7.90 -3.46 1.43
N GLN A 138 8.78 -4.14 2.13
CA GLN A 138 9.52 -5.24 1.54
C GLN A 138 8.61 -6.40 1.12
N VAL A 139 7.57 -6.67 1.88
CA VAL A 139 6.55 -7.66 1.53
C VAL A 139 5.76 -7.23 0.29
N LEU A 140 5.32 -5.96 0.24
CA LEU A 140 4.61 -5.42 -0.92
C LEU A 140 5.45 -5.48 -2.20
N LEU A 141 6.73 -5.17 -2.10
CA LEU A 141 7.67 -5.26 -3.23
C LEU A 141 7.81 -6.61 -3.86
N THR A 142 7.77 -7.62 -3.02
CA THR A 142 8.01 -8.99 -3.45
C THR A 142 6.72 -9.71 -3.82
N THR A 143 5.58 -9.28 -3.27
CA THR A 143 4.31 -10.00 -3.38
C THR A 143 3.09 -9.12 -3.62
N GLY A 144 3.25 -7.78 -3.72
CA GLY A 144 2.13 -6.84 -3.79
C GLY A 144 1.26 -7.05 -5.01
N GLU A 145 1.85 -7.08 -6.20
CA GLU A 145 1.15 -7.33 -7.45
C GLU A 145 0.43 -8.69 -7.44
N GLU A 146 1.13 -9.76 -7.07
CA GLU A 146 0.53 -11.11 -6.98
C GLU A 146 -0.61 -11.18 -5.95
N ARG A 147 -0.49 -10.46 -4.83
CA ARG A 147 -1.55 -10.38 -3.83
C ARG A 147 -2.76 -9.61 -4.31
N LEU A 148 -2.57 -8.49 -4.97
CA LEU A 148 -3.67 -7.73 -5.57
C LEU A 148 -4.41 -8.56 -6.60
N ASP A 149 -3.69 -9.26 -7.47
CA ASP A 149 -4.29 -10.14 -8.46
C ASP A 149 -5.06 -11.30 -7.83
N THR A 150 -4.52 -11.88 -6.76
CA THR A 150 -5.19 -12.94 -6.02
C THR A 150 -6.49 -12.45 -5.38
N LEU A 151 -6.47 -11.29 -4.72
CA LEU A 151 -7.65 -10.69 -4.10
C LEU A 151 -8.69 -10.27 -5.14
N ARG A 152 -8.23 -9.67 -6.25
CA ARG A 152 -9.10 -9.32 -7.39
C ARG A 152 -9.81 -10.55 -7.95
N GLN A 153 -9.10 -11.66 -8.15
CA GLN A 153 -9.71 -12.92 -8.60
C GLN A 153 -10.69 -13.51 -7.59
N GLN A 154 -10.40 -13.41 -6.29
CA GLN A 154 -11.31 -13.86 -5.23
C GLN A 154 -12.59 -13.04 -5.20
N HIS A 155 -12.47 -11.73 -5.32
CA HIS A 155 -13.61 -10.81 -5.42
C HIS A 155 -14.54 -11.19 -6.60
N TRP A 156 -13.99 -11.39 -7.79
CA TRP A 156 -14.79 -11.76 -8.96
C TRP A 156 -15.43 -13.13 -8.85
N ARG A 157 -14.73 -14.13 -8.32
CA ARG A 157 -15.30 -15.46 -8.10
C ARG A 157 -16.45 -15.43 -7.09
N ALA A 158 -16.34 -14.64 -6.03
CA ALA A 158 -17.41 -14.49 -5.06
C ALA A 158 -18.64 -13.85 -5.68
N ARG A 159 -18.48 -12.86 -6.54
CA ARG A 159 -19.56 -12.20 -7.28
C ARG A 159 -20.26 -13.13 -8.27
N ASP A 160 -19.50 -13.91 -9.04
CA ASP A 160 -20.04 -14.84 -10.03
C ASP A 160 -20.79 -16.03 -9.39
N SER A 161 -20.64 -16.20 -8.07
CA SER A 161 -21.28 -17.31 -7.31
C SER A 161 -22.61 -16.91 -6.68
N VAL A 162 -23.01 -15.65 -6.79
CA VAL A 162 -24.29 -15.09 -6.31
C VAL A 162 -25.26 -14.95 -7.47
#